data_ebf8d5b041459b3979095bc8fa214356
#
_entry.id   ebf8d5b041459b3979095bc8fa214356
#
_cell.length_a   1.000
_cell.length_b   1.000
_cell.length_c   1.000
_cell.angle_alpha   90.00
_cell.angle_beta   90.00
_cell.angle_gamma   90.00
#
_symmetry.space_group_name_H-M   'P 1'
#
loop_
_entity.id
_entity.type
_entity.pdbx_description
1 polymer ?
#
loop_
_entity_poly.entity_id
_entity_poly.type
_entity_poly.pdbx_seq_one_letter_code
_entity_poly.pdbx_strand_id
1 'polypeptide(L)'
;MELRVLRYFQAVVAELNISRAAERLHVSQPTISRQLKDLEDELGVTLFERNGRHISLTSSGEYFATQANQIIALADKTLANINTAKEISGTIELGSAEMRSFLTIAQSIKKLQQQYPKIRINVTSSNANQIRTNLKTGNFDFGIVTEPTDKHDLNFIHLPGESHWGLLVPRHSPLADHDYISLADLEGQKIIVSAQHGTINQLQDWYGESTPKFTIVATYNLLYNASLLVSAGVGYALGIDGIINTNQSDLIFIPLTPRITARTSLVWTKGQRLSEAAKTFLTQLATDLQQQIPTD
;
A
#
# COMPACT_ATOMS: atom_id res chain seq x y z
N MET A 1 -16.32 24.76 6.56
CA MET A 1 -16.46 23.27 6.38
C MET A 1 -16.21 22.59 7.72
N GLU A 2 -17.21 21.89 8.26
CA GLU A 2 -17.14 21.19 9.57
C GLU A 2 -16.96 19.68 9.36
N LEU A 3 -16.21 19.01 10.24
CA LEU A 3 -15.97 17.56 10.17
C LEU A 3 -17.28 16.74 10.21
N ARG A 4 -18.27 17.23 10.96
CA ARG A 4 -19.61 16.63 11.02
C ARG A 4 -20.31 16.63 9.64
N VAL A 5 -20.16 17.71 8.88
CA VAL A 5 -20.74 17.84 7.54
C VAL A 5 -20.06 16.87 6.56
N LEU A 6 -18.73 16.68 6.70
CA LEU A 6 -18.01 15.65 5.90
C LEU A 6 -18.53 14.24 6.18
N ARG A 7 -18.86 13.93 7.45
CA ARG A 7 -19.47 12.63 7.81
C ARG A 7 -20.87 12.46 7.23
N TYR A 8 -21.68 13.54 7.20
CA TYR A 8 -22.98 13.53 6.54
C TYR A 8 -22.84 13.27 5.03
N PHE A 9 -21.92 13.99 4.40
CA PHE A 9 -21.62 13.79 2.98
C PHE A 9 -21.22 12.35 2.68
N GLN A 10 -20.30 11.78 3.44
CA GLN A 10 -19.86 10.38 3.26
C GLN A 10 -20.99 9.36 3.47
N ALA A 11 -21.87 9.60 4.43
CA ALA A 11 -23.03 8.73 4.62
C ALA A 11 -23.98 8.76 3.41
N VAL A 12 -24.18 9.94 2.80
CA VAL A 12 -24.99 10.05 1.58
C VAL A 12 -24.31 9.41 0.38
N VAL A 13 -22.96 9.52 0.26
CA VAL A 13 -22.18 8.82 -0.76
C VAL A 13 -22.34 7.30 -0.65
N ALA A 14 -22.29 6.76 0.58
CA ALA A 14 -22.40 5.32 0.82
C ALA A 14 -23.82 4.78 0.54
N GLU A 15 -24.86 5.55 0.87
CA GLU A 15 -26.26 5.10 0.74
C GLU A 15 -26.89 5.49 -0.61
N LEU A 16 -26.31 6.44 -1.33
CA LEU A 16 -26.88 7.11 -2.52
C LEU A 16 -28.36 7.53 -2.27
N ASN A 17 -28.68 7.85 -1.01
CA ASN A 17 -30.01 8.19 -0.54
C ASN A 17 -29.94 9.00 0.75
N ILE A 18 -30.48 10.25 0.73
CA ILE A 18 -30.39 11.16 1.89
C ILE A 18 -31.23 10.63 3.06
N SER A 19 -32.39 10.00 2.82
CA SER A 19 -33.26 9.51 3.89
C SER A 19 -32.60 8.33 4.62
N ARG A 20 -32.03 7.37 3.89
CA ARG A 20 -31.26 6.26 4.48
C ARG A 20 -30.02 6.72 5.23
N ALA A 21 -29.30 7.70 4.67
CA ALA A 21 -28.16 8.30 5.36
C ALA A 21 -28.58 8.98 6.68
N ALA A 22 -29.74 9.66 6.68
CA ALA A 22 -30.29 10.29 7.87
C ALA A 22 -30.69 9.28 8.94
N GLU A 23 -31.35 8.18 8.56
CA GLU A 23 -31.69 7.07 9.45
C GLU A 23 -30.43 6.46 10.08
N ARG A 24 -29.41 6.16 9.26
CA ARG A 24 -28.12 5.60 9.71
C ARG A 24 -27.41 6.50 10.71
N LEU A 25 -27.51 7.83 10.53
CA LEU A 25 -26.85 8.82 11.38
C LEU A 25 -27.75 9.30 12.53
N HIS A 26 -28.98 8.79 12.66
CA HIS A 26 -29.96 9.20 13.66
C HIS A 26 -30.24 10.71 13.65
N VAL A 27 -30.34 11.31 12.46
CA VAL A 27 -30.69 12.72 12.26
C VAL A 27 -31.87 12.85 11.29
N SER A 28 -32.46 14.05 11.22
CA SER A 28 -33.55 14.29 10.26
C SER A 28 -33.02 14.46 8.84
N GLN A 29 -33.76 13.98 7.84
CA GLN A 29 -33.43 14.16 6.43
C GLN A 29 -33.26 15.64 6.04
N PRO A 30 -34.13 16.60 6.52
CA PRO A 30 -33.94 18.02 6.24
C PRO A 30 -32.61 18.56 6.77
N THR A 31 -32.12 18.04 7.90
CA THR A 31 -30.82 18.44 8.47
C THR A 31 -29.69 18.10 7.51
N ILE A 32 -29.62 16.85 7.02
CA ILE A 32 -28.57 16.46 6.07
C ILE A 32 -28.69 17.27 4.78
N SER A 33 -29.92 17.36 4.22
CA SER A 33 -30.14 18.08 2.96
C SER A 33 -29.69 19.53 3.02
N ARG A 34 -29.98 20.23 4.14
CA ARG A 34 -29.56 21.62 4.35
C ARG A 34 -28.03 21.72 4.49
N GLN A 35 -27.43 20.87 5.32
CA GLN A 35 -25.97 20.89 5.55
C GLN A 35 -25.16 20.58 4.30
N LEU A 36 -25.67 19.68 3.44
CA LEU A 36 -25.03 19.41 2.14
C LEU A 36 -25.18 20.59 1.18
N LYS A 37 -26.34 21.24 1.17
CA LYS A 37 -26.51 22.46 0.37
C LYS A 37 -25.59 23.58 0.83
N ASP A 38 -25.54 23.82 2.15
CA ASP A 38 -24.63 24.83 2.72
C ASP A 38 -23.15 24.51 2.37
N LEU A 39 -22.78 23.22 2.31
CA LEU A 39 -21.45 22.77 1.89
C LEU A 39 -21.21 23.06 0.40
N GLU A 40 -22.17 22.73 -0.47
CA GLU A 40 -22.08 23.00 -1.93
C GLU A 40 -21.97 24.51 -2.18
N ASP A 41 -22.75 25.32 -1.45
CA ASP A 41 -22.72 26.79 -1.54
C ASP A 41 -21.37 27.34 -1.05
N GLU A 42 -20.80 26.80 0.04
CA GLU A 42 -19.46 27.17 0.55
C GLU A 42 -18.34 26.84 -0.44
N LEU A 43 -18.45 25.68 -1.12
CA LEU A 43 -17.44 25.21 -2.09
C LEU A 43 -17.64 25.85 -3.48
N GLY A 44 -18.80 26.43 -3.75
CA GLY A 44 -19.15 27.00 -5.06
C GLY A 44 -19.32 25.95 -6.16
N VAL A 45 -19.55 24.68 -5.78
CA VAL A 45 -19.73 23.58 -6.73
C VAL A 45 -20.83 22.62 -6.26
N THR A 46 -21.52 21.99 -7.22
CA THR A 46 -22.48 20.94 -6.94
C THR A 46 -21.74 19.61 -6.77
N LEU A 47 -21.99 18.92 -5.67
CA LEU A 47 -21.38 17.62 -5.35
C LEU A 47 -22.28 16.44 -5.75
N PHE A 48 -23.61 16.65 -5.75
CA PHE A 48 -24.60 15.63 -6.09
C PHE A 48 -25.51 16.07 -7.24
N GLU A 49 -25.75 15.16 -8.16
CA GLU A 49 -26.82 15.27 -9.14
C GLU A 49 -28.08 14.57 -8.64
N ARG A 50 -29.24 15.23 -8.80
CA ARG A 50 -30.56 14.71 -8.39
C ARG A 50 -31.39 14.40 -9.63
N ASN A 51 -31.46 13.15 -10.01
CA ASN A 51 -32.30 12.68 -11.12
C ASN A 51 -33.55 11.98 -10.54
N GLY A 52 -34.56 12.79 -10.18
CA GLY A 52 -35.78 12.29 -9.56
C GLY A 52 -35.53 11.67 -8.19
N ARG A 53 -35.66 10.34 -8.08
CA ARG A 53 -35.41 9.59 -6.82
C ARG A 53 -33.99 9.09 -6.66
N HIS A 54 -33.14 9.28 -7.66
CA HIS A 54 -31.75 8.84 -7.65
C HIS A 54 -30.80 10.00 -7.37
N ILE A 55 -29.80 9.73 -6.57
CA ILE A 55 -28.69 10.65 -6.28
C ILE A 55 -27.43 10.00 -6.80
N SER A 56 -26.64 10.74 -7.57
CA SER A 56 -25.31 10.38 -8.04
C SER A 56 -24.32 11.49 -7.71
N LEU A 57 -23.04 11.15 -7.67
CA LEU A 57 -21.97 12.15 -7.52
C LEU A 57 -21.71 12.84 -8.86
N THR A 58 -21.39 14.14 -8.79
CA THR A 58 -20.72 14.84 -9.88
C THR A 58 -19.23 14.48 -9.90
N SER A 59 -18.49 14.85 -10.96
CA SER A 59 -17.02 14.70 -10.96
C SER A 59 -16.35 15.44 -9.79
N SER A 60 -16.87 16.63 -9.42
CA SER A 60 -16.44 17.36 -8.21
C SER A 60 -16.79 16.59 -6.92
N GLY A 61 -17.95 15.93 -6.89
CA GLY A 61 -18.40 15.09 -5.79
C GLY A 61 -17.52 13.86 -5.59
N GLU A 62 -17.10 13.19 -6.65
CA GLU A 62 -16.19 12.04 -6.61
C GLU A 62 -14.81 12.44 -6.07
N TYR A 63 -14.26 13.55 -6.57
CA TYR A 63 -13.02 14.09 -6.05
C TYR A 63 -13.16 14.45 -4.57
N PHE A 64 -14.22 15.19 -4.22
CA PHE A 64 -14.46 15.59 -2.84
C PHE A 64 -14.69 14.39 -1.90
N ALA A 65 -15.35 13.32 -2.35
CA ALA A 65 -15.54 12.10 -1.58
C ALA A 65 -14.21 11.46 -1.17
N THR A 66 -13.26 11.44 -2.08
CA THR A 66 -11.91 10.93 -1.81
C THR A 66 -11.20 11.77 -0.76
N GLN A 67 -11.24 13.11 -0.89
CA GLN A 67 -10.57 14.02 0.05
C GLN A 67 -11.27 14.02 1.43
N ALA A 68 -12.60 14.00 1.46
CA ALA A 68 -13.37 13.95 2.70
C ALA A 68 -13.08 12.68 3.51
N ASN A 69 -12.93 11.53 2.85
CA ASN A 69 -12.51 10.28 3.50
C ASN A 69 -11.14 10.42 4.18
N GLN A 70 -10.16 11.03 3.50
CA GLN A 70 -8.82 11.23 4.06
C GLN A 70 -8.85 12.15 5.28
N ILE A 71 -9.60 13.25 5.21
CA ILE A 71 -9.74 14.21 6.33
C ILE A 71 -10.39 13.53 7.54
N ILE A 72 -11.48 12.77 7.33
CA ILE A 72 -12.17 12.06 8.41
C ILE A 72 -11.24 11.00 9.02
N ALA A 73 -10.56 10.20 8.18
CA ALA A 73 -9.65 9.17 8.66
C ALA A 73 -8.51 9.75 9.51
N LEU A 74 -7.92 10.87 9.07
CA LEU A 74 -6.87 11.56 9.82
C LEU A 74 -7.39 12.14 11.15
N ALA A 75 -8.61 12.69 11.17
CA ALA A 75 -9.23 13.20 12.38
C ALA A 75 -9.53 12.07 13.38
N ASP A 76 -10.07 10.96 12.91
CA ASP A 76 -10.38 9.79 13.75
C ASP A 76 -9.10 9.15 14.31
N LYS A 77 -8.05 9.01 13.49
CA LYS A 77 -6.73 8.57 13.91
C LYS A 77 -6.15 9.49 15.00
N THR A 78 -6.27 10.82 14.81
CA THR A 78 -5.78 11.80 15.77
C THR A 78 -6.48 11.64 17.12
N LEU A 79 -7.82 11.54 17.12
CA LEU A 79 -8.60 11.35 18.34
C LEU A 79 -8.27 10.02 19.04
N ALA A 80 -8.11 8.94 18.29
CA ALA A 80 -7.76 7.64 18.84
C ALA A 80 -6.37 7.63 19.50
N ASN A 81 -5.42 8.42 18.97
CA ASN A 81 -4.05 8.45 19.43
C ASN A 81 -3.76 9.48 20.55
N ILE A 82 -4.64 10.45 20.79
CA ILE A 82 -4.48 11.45 21.87
C ILE A 82 -4.92 10.88 23.24
N ASN A 83 -5.93 10.02 23.29
CA ASN A 83 -6.57 9.55 24.52
C ASN A 83 -5.82 8.48 25.32
N THR A 84 -4.49 8.40 25.22
CA THR A 84 -3.66 7.29 25.75
C THR A 84 -3.07 7.55 27.15
N ALA A 85 -3.61 8.44 27.96
CA ALA A 85 -2.98 8.90 29.22
C ALA A 85 -2.79 7.83 30.33
N LYS A 86 -3.36 6.62 30.23
CA LYS A 86 -3.21 5.57 31.25
C LYS A 86 -2.66 4.23 30.71
N GLU A 87 -2.74 3.97 29.42
CA GLU A 87 -2.32 2.69 28.84
C GLU A 87 -1.98 2.92 27.37
N ILE A 88 -0.83 2.39 26.92
CA ILE A 88 -0.41 2.54 25.52
C ILE A 88 -1.39 1.78 24.64
N SER A 89 -2.10 2.53 23.80
CA SER A 89 -3.13 2.03 22.88
C SER A 89 -3.17 2.87 21.61
N GLY A 90 -3.91 2.43 20.60
CA GLY A 90 -4.10 3.17 19.35
C GLY A 90 -3.93 2.28 18.13
N THR A 91 -4.05 2.89 16.95
CA THR A 91 -3.90 2.21 15.68
C THR A 91 -2.65 2.70 14.97
N ILE A 92 -1.86 1.78 14.47
CA ILE A 92 -0.68 2.03 13.63
C ILE A 92 -1.07 1.68 12.19
N GLU A 93 -0.94 2.64 11.30
CA GLU A 93 -1.21 2.50 9.88
C GLU A 93 0.09 2.20 9.13
N LEU A 94 0.18 1.03 8.52
CA LEU A 94 1.37 0.51 7.87
C LEU A 94 1.08 0.24 6.38
N GLY A 95 1.74 0.98 5.49
CA GLY A 95 1.76 0.66 4.06
C GLY A 95 2.88 -0.32 3.74
N SER A 96 2.62 -1.38 2.99
CA SER A 96 3.66 -2.36 2.68
C SER A 96 3.65 -2.79 1.22
N ALA A 97 4.84 -2.81 0.60
CA ALA A 97 5.05 -3.65 -0.55
C ALA A 97 4.95 -5.13 -0.12
N GLU A 98 4.46 -5.99 -1.01
CA GLU A 98 4.42 -7.43 -0.75
C GLU A 98 5.84 -8.01 -0.81
N MET A 99 6.30 -8.61 0.29
CA MET A 99 7.62 -9.25 0.33
C MET A 99 7.82 -10.11 1.59
N ARG A 100 8.75 -11.05 1.47
CA ARG A 100 9.05 -12.02 2.52
C ARG A 100 9.58 -11.37 3.81
N SER A 101 10.31 -10.27 3.72
CA SER A 101 10.84 -9.51 4.86
C SER A 101 9.75 -8.97 5.79
N PHE A 102 8.49 -8.90 5.33
CA PHE A 102 7.34 -8.57 6.18
C PHE A 102 7.17 -9.54 7.37
N LEU A 103 7.68 -10.77 7.26
CA LEU A 103 7.66 -11.74 8.38
C LEU A 103 8.37 -11.19 9.63
N THR A 104 9.46 -10.46 9.47
CA THR A 104 10.17 -9.79 10.58
C THR A 104 9.28 -8.77 11.27
N ILE A 105 8.58 -7.95 10.49
CA ILE A 105 7.60 -6.99 11.01
C ILE A 105 6.48 -7.70 11.77
N ALA A 106 5.92 -8.77 11.19
CA ALA A 106 4.86 -9.56 11.82
C ALA A 106 5.31 -10.19 13.16
N GLN A 107 6.56 -10.63 13.26
CA GLN A 107 7.14 -11.14 14.52
C GLN A 107 7.24 -10.05 15.59
N SER A 108 7.68 -8.85 15.21
CA SER A 108 7.74 -7.71 16.14
C SER A 108 6.34 -7.24 16.54
N ILE A 109 5.37 -7.23 15.62
CA ILE A 109 3.96 -6.95 15.94
C ILE A 109 3.42 -7.96 16.96
N LYS A 110 3.70 -9.24 16.78
CA LYS A 110 3.28 -10.28 17.74
C LYS A 110 3.79 -9.99 19.14
N LYS A 111 5.08 -9.67 19.30
CA LYS A 111 5.68 -9.34 20.59
C LYS A 111 5.07 -8.06 21.18
N LEU A 112 4.89 -7.03 20.35
CA LEU A 112 4.28 -5.79 20.75
C LEU A 112 2.87 -6.00 21.32
N GLN A 113 2.01 -6.75 20.61
CA GLN A 113 0.63 -6.98 21.03
C GLN A 113 0.51 -7.89 22.25
N GLN A 114 1.51 -8.73 22.56
CA GLN A 114 1.58 -9.47 23.83
C GLN A 114 1.75 -8.54 25.03
N GLN A 115 2.51 -7.44 24.87
CA GLN A 115 2.74 -6.44 25.93
C GLN A 115 1.67 -5.34 25.95
N TYR A 116 1.17 -4.96 24.76
CA TYR A 116 0.23 -3.85 24.57
C TYR A 116 -0.99 -4.31 23.75
N PRO A 117 -1.91 -5.10 24.32
CA PRO A 117 -2.99 -5.75 23.57
C PRO A 117 -4.01 -4.77 22.97
N LYS A 118 -3.99 -3.50 23.39
CA LYS A 118 -4.86 -2.44 22.84
C LYS A 118 -4.27 -1.74 21.61
N ILE A 119 -3.05 -2.08 21.20
CA ILE A 119 -2.48 -1.59 19.93
C ILE A 119 -3.06 -2.43 18.78
N ARG A 120 -3.58 -1.74 17.79
CA ARG A 120 -4.05 -2.32 16.53
C ARG A 120 -3.10 -1.95 15.40
N ILE A 121 -2.91 -2.86 14.45
CA ILE A 121 -2.10 -2.61 13.26
C ILE A 121 -3.00 -2.80 12.05
N ASN A 122 -3.09 -1.78 11.22
CA ASN A 122 -3.71 -1.86 9.90
C ASN A 122 -2.61 -1.97 8.86
N VAL A 123 -2.65 -3.02 8.05
CA VAL A 123 -1.68 -3.24 6.97
C VAL A 123 -2.38 -3.03 5.65
N THR A 124 -1.85 -2.13 4.84
CA THR A 124 -2.35 -1.87 3.48
C THR A 124 -1.27 -2.23 2.47
N SER A 125 -1.55 -3.24 1.63
CA SER A 125 -0.67 -3.57 0.49
C SER A 125 -0.70 -2.44 -0.52
N SER A 126 0.46 -1.87 -0.81
CA SER A 126 0.58 -0.67 -1.64
C SER A 126 1.91 -0.64 -2.38
N ASN A 127 1.96 0.09 -3.48
CA ASN A 127 3.21 0.36 -4.18
C ASN A 127 3.98 1.53 -3.54
N ALA A 128 5.27 1.68 -3.89
CA ALA A 128 6.16 2.68 -3.30
C ALA A 128 5.63 4.13 -3.42
N ASN A 129 4.99 4.48 -4.55
CA ASN A 129 4.44 5.83 -4.75
C ASN A 129 3.26 6.11 -3.82
N GLN A 130 2.34 5.15 -3.67
CA GLN A 130 1.21 5.27 -2.75
C GLN A 130 1.68 5.31 -1.29
N ILE A 131 2.67 4.48 -0.93
CA ILE A 131 3.28 4.50 0.41
C ILE A 131 3.85 5.89 0.70
N ARG A 132 4.64 6.45 -0.23
CA ARG A 132 5.22 7.79 -0.06
C ARG A 132 4.16 8.88 0.10
N THR A 133 3.12 8.85 -0.74
CA THR A 133 2.01 9.81 -0.66
C THR A 133 1.30 9.73 0.69
N ASN A 134 0.98 8.52 1.16
CA ASN A 134 0.28 8.31 2.42
C ASN A 134 1.15 8.63 3.66
N LEU A 135 2.46 8.43 3.58
CA LEU A 135 3.39 8.90 4.62
C LEU A 135 3.40 10.44 4.69
N LYS A 136 3.51 11.13 3.56
CA LYS A 136 3.49 12.61 3.51
C LYS A 136 2.19 13.22 4.03
N THR A 137 1.06 12.57 3.80
CA THR A 137 -0.25 13.04 4.27
C THR A 137 -0.59 12.58 5.70
N GLY A 138 0.28 11.78 6.34
CA GLY A 138 0.04 11.24 7.69
C GLY A 138 -0.99 10.10 7.76
N ASN A 139 -1.48 9.61 6.62
CA ASN A 139 -2.37 8.45 6.56
C ASN A 139 -1.66 7.16 6.98
N PHE A 140 -0.37 7.00 6.64
CA PHE A 140 0.48 5.94 7.16
C PHE A 140 1.44 6.50 8.22
N ASP A 141 1.71 5.71 9.25
CA ASP A 141 2.77 5.97 10.22
C ASP A 141 4.10 5.45 9.69
N PHE A 142 4.05 4.27 9.05
CA PHE A 142 5.21 3.60 8.49
C PHE A 142 4.91 3.07 7.09
N GLY A 143 6.00 2.94 6.32
CA GLY A 143 5.99 2.26 5.03
C GLY A 143 7.05 1.18 4.95
N ILE A 144 6.80 0.09 4.25
CA ILE A 144 7.82 -0.89 3.88
C ILE A 144 8.02 -0.80 2.38
N VAL A 145 9.24 -0.45 1.99
CA VAL A 145 9.58 -0.18 0.59
C VAL A 145 10.78 -1.00 0.15
N THR A 146 10.83 -1.30 -1.14
CA THR A 146 11.98 -1.94 -1.79
C THR A 146 12.99 -0.89 -2.21
N GLU A 147 14.27 -1.18 -2.04
CA GLU A 147 15.35 -0.35 -2.53
C GLU A 147 15.75 -0.70 -3.98
N PRO A 148 16.26 0.28 -4.76
CA PRO A 148 16.49 1.67 -4.37
C PRO A 148 15.17 2.47 -4.29
N THR A 149 15.05 3.27 -3.22
CA THR A 149 13.98 4.26 -3.08
C THR A 149 14.57 5.56 -2.58
N ASP A 150 14.04 6.68 -3.07
CA ASP A 150 14.44 7.99 -2.57
C ASP A 150 13.97 8.14 -1.11
N LYS A 151 14.92 8.36 -0.18
CA LYS A 151 14.71 8.48 1.26
C LYS A 151 15.08 9.86 1.81
N HIS A 152 15.20 10.87 0.94
CA HIS A 152 15.65 12.20 1.35
C HIS A 152 14.82 12.76 2.52
N ASP A 153 13.49 12.61 2.46
CA ASP A 153 12.53 13.10 3.45
C ASP A 153 12.12 12.02 4.48
N LEU A 154 12.80 10.87 4.50
CA LEU A 154 12.40 9.71 5.29
C LEU A 154 13.54 9.27 6.22
N ASN A 155 13.16 8.90 7.43
CA ASN A 155 13.96 8.05 8.29
C ASN A 155 13.71 6.59 7.90
N PHE A 156 14.67 5.70 8.17
CA PHE A 156 14.54 4.29 7.81
C PHE A 156 15.33 3.36 8.71
N ILE A 157 14.88 2.12 8.77
CA ILE A 157 15.57 0.95 9.33
C ILE A 157 15.60 -0.13 8.26
N HIS A 158 16.77 -0.72 8.00
CA HIS A 158 16.89 -1.83 7.07
C HIS A 158 16.27 -3.10 7.67
N LEU A 159 15.44 -3.78 6.90
CA LEU A 159 14.92 -5.10 7.27
C LEU A 159 15.91 -6.20 6.86
N PRO A 160 16.06 -7.26 7.67
CA PRO A 160 16.97 -8.35 7.36
C PRO A 160 16.49 -9.18 6.17
N GLY A 161 17.45 -9.83 5.53
CA GLY A 161 17.23 -10.67 4.36
C GLY A 161 17.36 -9.89 3.05
N GLU A 162 17.73 -10.62 2.02
CA GLU A 162 17.75 -10.14 0.65
C GLU A 162 16.75 -10.97 -0.14
N SER A 163 16.03 -10.32 -1.01
CA SER A 163 15.21 -10.94 -2.04
C SER A 163 15.89 -10.76 -3.40
N HIS A 164 15.54 -11.61 -4.34
CA HIS A 164 16.15 -11.60 -5.67
C HIS A 164 15.08 -11.39 -6.74
N TRP A 165 15.45 -10.65 -7.77
CA TRP A 165 14.65 -10.58 -8.97
C TRP A 165 14.74 -11.89 -9.73
N GLY A 166 13.63 -12.31 -10.31
CA GLY A 166 13.54 -13.55 -11.10
C GLY A 166 12.26 -13.61 -11.91
N LEU A 167 12.10 -14.75 -12.54
CA LEU A 167 10.97 -15.06 -13.39
C LEU A 167 10.08 -16.10 -12.73
N LEU A 168 8.80 -15.82 -12.62
CA LEU A 168 7.79 -16.78 -12.22
C LEU A 168 7.27 -17.48 -13.49
N VAL A 169 7.43 -18.79 -13.56
CA VAL A 169 7.08 -19.62 -14.73
C VAL A 169 6.26 -20.84 -14.30
N PRO A 170 5.44 -21.44 -15.19
CA PRO A 170 4.84 -22.75 -14.93
C PRO A 170 5.91 -23.85 -14.82
N ARG A 171 5.70 -24.85 -13.95
CA ARG A 171 6.63 -25.99 -13.79
C ARG A 171 6.85 -26.81 -15.05
N HIS A 172 5.88 -26.78 -15.96
CA HIS A 172 5.99 -27.48 -17.27
C HIS A 172 6.57 -26.57 -18.37
N SER A 173 7.00 -25.35 -18.04
CA SER A 173 7.66 -24.45 -18.99
C SER A 173 9.03 -24.98 -19.37
N PRO A 174 9.50 -24.79 -20.62
CA PRO A 174 10.89 -25.07 -21.01
C PRO A 174 11.93 -24.36 -20.15
N LEU A 175 11.59 -23.20 -19.55
CA LEU A 175 12.47 -22.45 -18.67
C LEU A 175 12.56 -23.07 -17.27
N ALA A 176 11.64 -23.97 -16.88
CA ALA A 176 11.60 -24.51 -15.52
C ALA A 176 12.82 -25.35 -15.15
N ASP A 177 13.55 -25.89 -16.15
CA ASP A 177 14.77 -26.65 -15.95
C ASP A 177 16.04 -25.79 -15.78
N HIS A 178 15.91 -24.47 -15.90
CA HIS A 178 17.03 -23.53 -15.73
C HIS A 178 17.25 -23.21 -14.26
N ASP A 179 18.49 -23.22 -13.81
CA ASP A 179 18.88 -22.72 -12.46
C ASP A 179 18.79 -21.19 -12.36
N TYR A 180 18.97 -20.50 -13.48
CA TYR A 180 18.97 -19.04 -13.61
C TYR A 180 18.39 -18.61 -14.95
N ILE A 181 17.81 -17.42 -14.99
CA ILE A 181 17.34 -16.78 -16.23
C ILE A 181 18.31 -15.68 -16.64
N SER A 182 18.87 -15.81 -17.82
CA SER A 182 19.68 -14.79 -18.49
C SER A 182 18.81 -13.91 -19.40
N LEU A 183 19.40 -12.80 -19.90
CA LEU A 183 18.71 -11.95 -20.87
C LEU A 183 18.40 -12.72 -22.18
N ALA A 184 19.26 -13.64 -22.58
CA ALA A 184 19.04 -14.46 -23.77
C ALA A 184 17.82 -15.39 -23.64
N ASP A 185 17.54 -15.89 -22.45
CA ASP A 185 16.38 -16.76 -22.20
C ASP A 185 15.04 -16.00 -22.30
N LEU A 186 15.08 -14.67 -22.22
CA LEU A 186 13.90 -13.81 -22.39
C LEU A 186 13.61 -13.50 -23.88
N GLU A 187 14.51 -13.80 -24.80
CA GLU A 187 14.32 -13.50 -26.22
C GLU A 187 13.06 -14.19 -26.78
N GLY A 188 12.19 -13.39 -27.38
CA GLY A 188 10.91 -13.84 -27.94
C GLY A 188 9.82 -14.18 -26.91
N GLN A 189 10.11 -14.10 -25.61
CA GLN A 189 9.14 -14.43 -24.57
C GLN A 189 8.09 -13.33 -24.36
N LYS A 190 6.94 -13.73 -23.84
CA LYS A 190 5.87 -12.83 -23.36
C LYS A 190 6.08 -12.58 -21.88
N ILE A 191 6.36 -11.33 -21.51
CA ILE A 191 6.73 -10.96 -20.15
C ILE A 191 5.66 -10.07 -19.52
N ILE A 192 5.32 -10.34 -18.26
CA ILE A 192 4.42 -9.57 -17.41
C ILE A 192 5.32 -8.83 -16.42
N VAL A 193 5.23 -7.50 -16.35
CA VAL A 193 6.13 -6.67 -15.54
C VAL A 193 5.38 -5.85 -14.51
N SER A 194 6.06 -5.42 -13.45
CA SER A 194 5.49 -4.48 -12.49
C SER A 194 5.26 -3.11 -13.13
N ALA A 195 4.10 -2.51 -12.86
CA ALA A 195 3.76 -1.14 -13.27
C ALA A 195 4.46 -0.06 -12.41
N GLN A 196 5.25 -0.44 -11.40
CA GLN A 196 5.93 0.52 -10.53
C GLN A 196 7.03 1.26 -11.31
N HIS A 197 7.04 2.59 -11.17
CA HIS A 197 8.12 3.42 -11.70
C HIS A 197 9.46 3.01 -11.05
N GLY A 198 10.48 2.78 -11.87
CA GLY A 198 11.78 2.31 -11.41
C GLY A 198 12.05 0.82 -11.66
N THR A 199 11.03 -0.04 -11.77
CA THR A 199 11.24 -1.45 -12.13
C THR A 199 11.90 -1.59 -13.50
N ILE A 200 11.41 -0.83 -14.50
CA ILE A 200 12.00 -0.82 -15.85
C ILE A 200 13.45 -0.29 -15.81
N ASN A 201 13.75 0.73 -14.99
CA ASN A 201 15.10 1.26 -14.85
C ASN A 201 16.04 0.23 -14.20
N GLN A 202 15.61 -0.48 -13.15
CA GLN A 202 16.42 -1.56 -12.55
C GLN A 202 16.72 -2.68 -13.55
N LEU A 203 15.76 -2.97 -14.42
CA LEU A 203 15.95 -3.91 -15.50
C LEU A 203 16.88 -3.35 -16.57
N GLN A 204 16.79 -2.05 -16.90
CA GLN A 204 17.73 -1.40 -17.81
C GLN A 204 19.17 -1.48 -17.30
N ASP A 205 19.37 -1.27 -16.00
CA ASP A 205 20.68 -1.46 -15.38
C ASP A 205 21.16 -2.91 -15.47
N TRP A 206 20.24 -3.89 -15.44
CA TRP A 206 20.56 -5.31 -15.55
C TRP A 206 20.97 -5.72 -16.96
N TYR A 207 20.27 -5.23 -17.99
CA TYR A 207 20.60 -5.60 -19.38
C TYR A 207 21.52 -4.56 -20.08
N GLY A 208 21.83 -3.46 -19.42
CA GLY A 208 22.74 -2.41 -19.93
C GLY A 208 22.24 -1.81 -21.26
N GLU A 209 23.15 -1.67 -22.22
CA GLU A 209 22.83 -1.15 -23.56
C GLU A 209 22.10 -2.19 -24.46
N SER A 210 22.01 -3.43 -24.02
CA SER A 210 21.33 -4.49 -24.79
C SER A 210 19.83 -4.22 -24.78
N THR A 211 19.24 -4.07 -25.93
CA THR A 211 17.75 -3.95 -26.04
C THR A 211 17.13 -5.31 -25.84
N PRO A 212 16.29 -5.53 -24.81
CA PRO A 212 15.65 -6.81 -24.59
C PRO A 212 14.68 -7.12 -25.75
N LYS A 213 14.77 -8.33 -26.28
CA LYS A 213 13.92 -8.80 -27.38
C LYS A 213 12.72 -9.62 -26.86
N PHE A 214 12.09 -9.17 -25.78
CA PHE A 214 10.85 -9.75 -25.26
C PHE A 214 9.65 -8.81 -25.46
N THR A 215 8.44 -9.35 -25.36
CA THR A 215 7.21 -8.56 -25.50
C THR A 215 6.54 -8.41 -24.15
N ILE A 216 6.32 -7.17 -23.70
CA ILE A 216 5.50 -6.90 -22.52
C ILE A 216 4.03 -7.09 -22.91
N VAL A 217 3.37 -8.10 -22.32
CA VAL A 217 1.98 -8.45 -22.63
C VAL A 217 1.00 -8.00 -21.55
N ALA A 218 1.46 -7.74 -20.33
CA ALA A 218 0.65 -7.22 -19.24
C ALA A 218 1.51 -6.52 -18.19
N THR A 219 0.88 -5.68 -17.38
CA THR A 219 1.49 -5.06 -16.20
C THR A 219 0.68 -5.40 -14.95
N TYR A 220 1.34 -5.39 -13.79
CA TYR A 220 0.71 -5.65 -12.50
C TYR A 220 1.16 -4.62 -11.44
N ASN A 221 0.36 -4.42 -10.41
CA ASN A 221 0.73 -3.63 -9.21
C ASN A 221 1.14 -4.54 -8.04
N LEU A 222 0.48 -5.69 -7.88
CA LEU A 222 0.76 -6.72 -6.87
C LEU A 222 0.90 -8.08 -7.56
N LEU A 223 1.92 -8.86 -7.17
CA LEU A 223 2.38 -10.04 -7.90
C LEU A 223 1.38 -11.21 -7.89
N TYR A 224 0.44 -11.25 -6.93
CA TYR A 224 -0.56 -12.32 -6.87
C TYR A 224 -1.38 -12.43 -8.15
N ASN A 225 -1.92 -11.31 -8.67
CA ASN A 225 -2.68 -11.34 -9.93
C ASN A 225 -1.80 -11.72 -11.13
N ALA A 226 -0.52 -11.32 -11.13
CA ALA A 226 0.41 -11.73 -12.17
C ALA A 226 0.67 -13.24 -12.12
N SER A 227 0.72 -13.88 -10.94
CA SER A 227 0.86 -15.32 -10.82
C SER A 227 -0.32 -16.09 -11.46
N LEU A 228 -1.54 -15.53 -11.36
CA LEU A 228 -2.72 -16.11 -12.03
C LEU A 228 -2.63 -15.96 -13.56
N LEU A 229 -2.11 -14.84 -14.06
CA LEU A 229 -1.85 -14.66 -15.50
C LEU A 229 -0.80 -15.65 -16.00
N VAL A 230 0.24 -15.94 -15.21
CA VAL A 230 1.24 -16.97 -15.52
C VAL A 230 0.59 -18.35 -15.57
N SER A 231 -0.21 -18.71 -14.57
CA SER A 231 -0.93 -19.99 -14.53
C SER A 231 -1.89 -20.15 -15.72
N ALA A 232 -2.48 -19.08 -16.21
CA ALA A 232 -3.35 -19.06 -17.38
C ALA A 232 -2.58 -19.06 -18.72
N GLY A 233 -1.24 -19.01 -18.72
CA GLY A 233 -0.42 -19.06 -19.93
C GLY A 233 -0.34 -17.73 -20.71
N VAL A 234 -0.64 -16.58 -20.08
CA VAL A 234 -0.54 -15.27 -20.72
C VAL A 234 0.91 -14.88 -21.00
N GLY A 235 1.82 -15.25 -20.10
CA GLY A 235 3.25 -14.96 -20.18
C GLY A 235 3.95 -15.32 -18.87
N TYR A 236 5.23 -15.00 -18.77
CA TYR A 236 6.03 -15.19 -17.55
C TYR A 236 6.10 -13.88 -16.75
N ALA A 237 6.00 -13.95 -15.43
CA ALA A 237 6.02 -12.73 -14.61
C ALA A 237 7.42 -12.47 -14.07
N LEU A 238 7.95 -11.28 -14.37
CA LEU A 238 9.16 -10.79 -13.76
C LEU A 238 8.81 -10.17 -12.41
N GLY A 239 9.44 -10.65 -11.35
CA GLY A 239 9.11 -10.23 -9.99
C GLY A 239 10.21 -10.54 -8.99
N ILE A 240 9.87 -10.45 -7.71
CA ILE A 240 10.77 -10.69 -6.59
C ILE A 240 10.40 -12.02 -5.91
N ASP A 241 11.40 -12.78 -5.49
CA ASP A 241 11.21 -14.07 -4.81
C ASP A 241 10.47 -13.95 -3.46
N GLY A 242 9.86 -15.04 -3.03
CA GLY A 242 9.23 -15.17 -1.73
C GLY A 242 7.92 -14.40 -1.55
N ILE A 243 7.41 -13.72 -2.58
CA ILE A 243 6.08 -13.07 -2.56
C ILE A 243 5.00 -14.14 -2.80
N ILE A 244 5.20 -14.98 -3.82
CA ILE A 244 4.31 -16.08 -4.13
C ILE A 244 4.84 -17.35 -3.48
N ASN A 245 3.96 -18.09 -2.81
CA ASN A 245 4.31 -19.41 -2.31
C ASN A 245 4.31 -20.41 -3.48
N THR A 246 5.50 -20.80 -3.92
CA THR A 246 5.70 -21.76 -5.00
C THR A 246 5.86 -23.19 -4.51
N ASN A 247 5.80 -23.44 -3.19
CA ASN A 247 5.83 -24.79 -2.64
C ASN A 247 4.53 -25.53 -2.99
N GLN A 248 4.64 -26.71 -3.60
CA GLN A 248 3.50 -27.52 -4.04
C GLN A 248 2.54 -26.77 -5.01
N SER A 249 3.04 -25.79 -5.72
CA SER A 249 2.33 -25.01 -6.71
C SER A 249 2.75 -25.46 -8.12
N ASP A 250 1.91 -25.21 -9.11
CA ASP A 250 2.25 -25.39 -10.53
C ASP A 250 3.21 -24.34 -11.08
N LEU A 251 3.64 -23.42 -10.23
CA LEU A 251 4.58 -22.37 -10.56
C LEU A 251 5.93 -22.62 -9.90
N ILE A 252 6.99 -22.11 -10.52
CA ILE A 252 8.35 -22.09 -9.99
C ILE A 252 8.93 -20.69 -10.19
N PHE A 253 9.76 -20.26 -9.25
CA PHE A 253 10.50 -19.02 -9.35
C PHE A 253 11.96 -19.31 -9.69
N ILE A 254 12.49 -18.63 -10.71
CA ILE A 254 13.87 -18.82 -11.19
C ILE A 254 14.57 -17.45 -11.13
N PRO A 255 15.68 -17.34 -10.38
CA PRO A 255 16.40 -16.07 -10.23
C PRO A 255 17.07 -15.61 -11.52
N LEU A 256 17.23 -14.30 -11.68
CA LEU A 256 17.98 -13.72 -12.79
C LEU A 256 19.49 -13.92 -12.64
N THR A 257 20.19 -13.94 -13.77
CA THR A 257 21.67 -13.84 -13.83
C THR A 257 22.11 -12.77 -14.84
N PRO A 258 23.01 -11.82 -14.49
CA PRO A 258 23.56 -11.56 -13.15
C PRO A 258 22.47 -11.31 -12.09
N ARG A 259 22.75 -11.66 -10.83
CA ARG A 259 21.78 -11.48 -9.74
C ARG A 259 21.47 -10.02 -9.50
N ILE A 260 20.18 -9.70 -9.41
CA ILE A 260 19.69 -8.41 -8.92
C ILE A 260 19.08 -8.66 -7.54
N THR A 261 19.60 -7.99 -6.54
CA THR A 261 19.08 -8.06 -5.18
C THR A 261 18.05 -6.96 -4.92
N ALA A 262 17.04 -7.27 -4.12
CA ALA A 262 16.07 -6.34 -3.61
C ALA A 262 16.16 -6.31 -2.08
N ARG A 263 16.60 -5.20 -1.52
CA ARG A 263 16.59 -4.96 -0.07
C ARG A 263 15.33 -4.20 0.32
N THR A 264 14.97 -4.30 1.57
CA THR A 264 13.79 -3.61 2.11
C THR A 264 14.13 -2.75 3.30
N SER A 265 13.38 -1.67 3.43
CA SER A 265 13.45 -0.79 4.59
C SER A 265 12.05 -0.48 5.11
N LEU A 266 11.93 -0.42 6.45
CA LEU A 266 10.86 0.30 7.09
C LEU A 266 11.21 1.79 7.02
N VAL A 267 10.27 2.63 6.59
CA VAL A 267 10.46 4.08 6.44
C VAL A 267 9.36 4.86 7.13
N TRP A 268 9.65 6.08 7.59
CA TRP A 268 8.70 7.05 8.13
C TRP A 268 9.17 8.47 7.86
N THR A 269 8.27 9.45 7.89
CA THR A 269 8.59 10.84 7.56
C THR A 269 9.50 11.46 8.61
N LYS A 270 10.57 12.15 8.21
CA LYS A 270 11.44 12.95 9.10
C LYS A 270 10.64 14.06 9.78
N GLY A 271 10.96 14.34 11.05
CA GLY A 271 10.29 15.36 11.83
C GLY A 271 8.83 15.07 12.20
N GLN A 272 8.26 13.92 11.78
CA GLN A 272 6.90 13.54 12.15
C GLN A 272 6.85 13.11 13.61
N ARG A 273 5.93 13.70 14.38
CA ARG A 273 5.63 13.21 15.73
C ARG A 273 4.81 11.94 15.65
N LEU A 274 5.45 10.82 15.91
CA LEU A 274 4.78 9.53 16.03
C LEU A 274 3.90 9.46 17.28
N SER A 275 2.77 8.74 17.19
CA SER A 275 1.96 8.40 18.37
C SER A 275 2.75 7.50 19.33
N GLU A 276 2.31 7.39 20.60
CA GLU A 276 2.98 6.51 21.57
C GLU A 276 2.94 5.04 21.11
N ALA A 277 1.85 4.59 20.50
CA ALA A 277 1.76 3.26 19.90
C ALA A 277 2.82 3.06 18.79
N ALA A 278 2.96 4.04 17.88
CA ALA A 278 3.91 3.98 16.78
C ALA A 278 5.38 4.03 17.29
N LYS A 279 5.69 4.86 18.29
CA LYS A 279 7.01 4.89 18.94
C LYS A 279 7.35 3.56 19.61
N THR A 280 6.38 2.98 20.31
CA THR A 280 6.56 1.70 21.00
C THR A 280 6.83 0.58 19.99
N PHE A 281 6.10 0.56 18.87
CA PHE A 281 6.36 -0.38 17.78
C PHE A 281 7.77 -0.20 17.19
N LEU A 282 8.17 1.04 16.90
CA LEU A 282 9.48 1.34 16.32
C LEU A 282 10.61 0.90 17.28
N THR A 283 10.44 1.16 18.58
CA THR A 283 11.40 0.72 19.63
C THR A 283 11.48 -0.80 19.71
N GLN A 284 10.34 -1.50 19.67
CA GLN A 284 10.29 -2.96 19.65
C GLN A 284 11.02 -3.52 18.44
N LEU A 285 10.73 -3.00 17.25
CA LEU A 285 11.36 -3.44 16.02
C LEU A 285 12.88 -3.19 16.03
N ALA A 286 13.31 -1.99 16.42
CA ALA A 286 14.73 -1.64 16.50
C ALA A 286 15.47 -2.58 17.49
N THR A 287 14.86 -2.91 18.61
CA THR A 287 15.39 -3.88 19.59
C THR A 287 15.51 -5.27 18.97
N ASP A 288 14.47 -5.75 18.29
CA ASP A 288 14.45 -7.05 17.64
C ASP A 288 15.52 -7.17 16.54
N LEU A 289 15.81 -6.06 15.85
CA LEU A 289 16.82 -5.98 14.79
C LEU A 289 18.23 -5.62 15.30
N GLN A 290 18.37 -5.28 16.56
CA GLN A 290 19.61 -4.76 17.15
C GLN A 290 20.15 -3.52 16.38
N GLN A 291 19.25 -2.66 15.92
CA GLN A 291 19.56 -1.43 15.18
C GLN A 291 19.18 -0.21 16.01
N GLN A 292 19.90 0.89 15.77
CA GLN A 292 19.56 2.18 16.36
C GLN A 292 18.45 2.86 15.56
N ILE A 293 17.54 3.52 16.27
CA ILE A 293 16.55 4.39 15.64
C ILE A 293 17.27 5.67 15.20
N PRO A 294 17.21 6.07 13.92
CA PRO A 294 17.76 7.34 13.47
C PRO A 294 17.15 8.49 14.29
N THR A 295 18.00 9.38 14.77
CA THR A 295 17.60 10.67 15.38
C THR A 295 17.52 11.72 14.29
N ASP A 296 16.43 12.51 14.26
CA ASP A 296 16.26 13.64 13.32
C ASP A 296 17.34 14.68 13.48
#